data_75ceeee71fe348d2195babfba79610fb
#
_entry.id   75ceeee71fe348d2195babfba79610fb
#
_cell.length_a   1.000
_cell.length_b   1.000
_cell.length_c   1.000
_cell.angle_alpha   90.00
_cell.angle_beta   90.00
_cell.angle_gamma   90.00
#
_symmetry.space_group_name_H-M   'P 1'
#
loop_
_entity.id
_entity.type
_entity.pdbx_description
1 polymer ?
#
loop_
_entity_poly.entity_id
_entity_poly.type
_entity_poly.pdbx_seq_one_letter_code
_entity_poly.pdbx_strand_id
1 'polypeptide(L)'
;AFDMVKEGMSFLERTLPLRSEFPPDKIEREDRLALPRSALREIILNAVIHRDYSDQGGYIAIAVFDDRVEVRSVGSLPEGITAENLSGPHASRPRNPLVAAAFHRTGAVEVWGRGTNRVIEACRRYGVAPPQFREEQRTVVVTFPVVVSATPQVTPQVTPQVTPQVVAILRAASHGAQRREELQQAAGIKDREHFRTAYLEP
;
A
#
# COMPACT_ATOMS: atom_id res chain seq x y z
N ALA A 1 -0.40 -9.07 -20.40
CA ALA A 1 -0.01 -7.66 -20.18
C ALA A 1 -1.16 -6.82 -19.62
N PHE A 2 -2.32 -6.81 -20.27
CA PHE A 2 -3.49 -6.03 -19.79
C PHE A 2 -3.93 -6.47 -18.39
N ASP A 3 -4.03 -7.78 -18.15
CA ASP A 3 -4.40 -8.32 -16.86
C ASP A 3 -3.41 -7.94 -15.75
N MET A 4 -2.12 -7.93 -16.05
CA MET A 4 -1.08 -7.47 -15.10
C MET A 4 -1.33 -6.04 -14.64
N VAL A 5 -1.69 -5.14 -15.56
CA VAL A 5 -2.01 -3.75 -15.20
C VAL A 5 -3.30 -3.69 -14.37
N LYS A 6 -4.33 -4.43 -14.75
CA LYS A 6 -5.61 -4.49 -14.04
C LYS A 6 -5.43 -5.04 -12.61
N GLU A 7 -4.71 -6.14 -12.48
CA GLU A 7 -4.45 -6.79 -11.19
C GLU A 7 -3.60 -5.89 -10.28
N GLY A 8 -2.53 -5.27 -10.83
CA GLY A 8 -1.70 -4.33 -10.09
C GLY A 8 -2.50 -3.12 -9.58
N MET A 9 -3.36 -2.54 -10.42
CA MET A 9 -4.25 -1.45 -10.00
C MET A 9 -5.25 -1.90 -8.94
N SER A 10 -5.88 -3.07 -9.12
CA SER A 10 -6.83 -3.63 -8.15
C SER A 10 -6.17 -3.95 -6.81
N PHE A 11 -4.91 -4.41 -6.82
CA PHE A 11 -4.13 -4.62 -5.61
C PHE A 11 -3.92 -3.30 -4.87
N LEU A 12 -3.44 -2.26 -5.55
CA LEU A 12 -3.19 -0.95 -4.96
C LEU A 12 -4.46 -0.29 -4.42
N GLU A 13 -5.57 -0.41 -5.15
CA GLU A 13 -6.87 0.14 -4.73
C GLU A 13 -7.41 -0.51 -3.45
N ARG A 14 -7.08 -1.78 -3.19
CA ARG A 14 -7.47 -2.48 -1.96
C ARG A 14 -6.50 -2.29 -0.80
N THR A 15 -5.24 -2.00 -1.09
CA THR A 15 -4.17 -2.02 -0.08
C THR A 15 -3.76 -0.62 0.37
N LEU A 16 -3.87 0.37 -0.53
CA LEU A 16 -3.50 1.74 -0.19
C LEU A 16 -4.47 2.35 0.82
N PRO A 17 -3.95 3.09 1.82
CA PRO A 17 -4.81 3.84 2.73
C PRO A 17 -5.61 4.90 1.99
N LEU A 18 -6.80 5.17 2.49
CA LEU A 18 -7.62 6.28 2.04
C LEU A 18 -7.24 7.54 2.81
N ARG A 19 -7.14 8.62 2.07
CA ARG A 19 -6.97 9.96 2.59
C ARG A 19 -8.33 10.64 2.61
N SER A 20 -8.77 11.08 3.78
CA SER A 20 -10.05 11.77 3.93
C SER A 20 -9.82 13.28 3.83
N GLU A 21 -10.53 13.92 2.94
CA GLU A 21 -10.49 15.38 2.75
C GLU A 21 -11.90 15.96 2.90
N PHE A 22 -11.97 17.15 3.47
CA PHE A 22 -13.20 17.96 3.52
C PHE A 22 -13.03 19.14 2.57
N PRO A 23 -13.52 19.04 1.31
CA PRO A 23 -13.46 20.16 0.38
C PRO A 23 -14.22 21.37 0.96
N PRO A 24 -13.69 22.61 0.78
CA PRO A 24 -14.30 23.80 1.39
C PRO A 24 -15.73 24.09 0.93
N ASP A 25 -16.10 23.57 -0.23
CA ASP A 25 -17.38 23.75 -0.90
C ASP A 25 -18.36 22.59 -0.69
N LYS A 26 -17.95 21.57 0.08
CA LYS A 26 -18.77 20.37 0.35
C LYS A 26 -18.90 20.12 1.84
N ILE A 27 -20.08 19.65 2.24
CA ILE A 27 -20.36 19.21 3.60
C ILE A 27 -19.85 17.77 3.82
N GLU A 28 -19.79 17.01 2.73
CA GLU A 28 -19.45 15.59 2.76
C GLU A 28 -17.94 15.38 2.66
N ARG A 29 -17.45 14.39 3.41
CA ARG A 29 -16.07 13.91 3.32
C ARG A 29 -15.85 13.20 1.99
N GLU A 30 -14.75 13.48 1.33
CA GLU A 30 -14.26 12.70 0.19
C GLU A 30 -13.09 11.83 0.61
N ASP A 31 -13.24 10.52 0.36
CA ASP A 31 -12.15 9.57 0.57
C ASP A 31 -11.45 9.32 -0.76
N ARG A 32 -10.15 9.58 -0.80
CA ARG A 32 -9.29 9.40 -1.97
C ARG A 32 -8.13 8.48 -1.60
N LEU A 33 -7.59 7.76 -2.57
CA LEU A 33 -6.36 7.00 -2.36
C LEU A 33 -5.23 7.91 -1.89
N ALA A 34 -4.31 7.40 -1.07
CA ALA A 34 -3.15 8.17 -0.62
C ALA A 34 -2.27 8.68 -1.78
N LEU A 35 -2.31 8.02 -2.95
CA LEU A 35 -1.58 8.36 -4.16
C LEU A 35 -2.53 8.53 -5.36
N PRO A 36 -2.19 9.40 -6.33
CA PRO A 36 -3.03 9.62 -7.51
C PRO A 36 -3.09 8.38 -8.39
N ARG A 37 -4.31 7.90 -8.65
CA ARG A 37 -4.59 6.71 -9.46
C ARG A 37 -3.95 6.77 -10.85
N SER A 38 -3.93 7.95 -11.46
CA SER A 38 -3.31 8.17 -12.78
C SER A 38 -1.79 7.94 -12.76
N ALA A 39 -1.10 8.38 -11.71
CA ALA A 39 0.33 8.16 -11.54
C ALA A 39 0.66 6.68 -11.33
N LEU A 40 -0.09 6.00 -10.46
CA LEU A 40 0.07 4.57 -10.21
C LEU A 40 -0.13 3.75 -11.50
N ARG A 41 -1.20 4.05 -12.23
CA ARG A 41 -1.50 3.38 -13.51
C ARG A 41 -0.37 3.56 -14.53
N GLU A 42 0.15 4.78 -14.68
CA GLU A 42 1.25 5.07 -15.61
C GLU A 42 2.52 4.30 -15.26
N ILE A 43 2.88 4.23 -13.97
CA ILE A 43 4.08 3.48 -13.55
C ILE A 43 3.91 1.97 -13.75
N ILE A 44 2.73 1.41 -13.50
CA ILE A 44 2.47 -0.01 -13.77
C ILE A 44 2.54 -0.30 -15.28
N LEU A 45 1.98 0.57 -16.12
CA LEU A 45 2.08 0.47 -17.57
C LEU A 45 3.54 0.50 -18.03
N ASN A 46 4.33 1.44 -17.51
CA ASN A 46 5.76 1.53 -17.82
C ASN A 46 6.51 0.27 -17.36
N ALA A 47 6.21 -0.24 -16.17
CA ALA A 47 6.79 -1.49 -15.68
C ALA A 47 6.52 -2.66 -16.65
N VAL A 48 5.29 -2.78 -17.15
CA VAL A 48 4.91 -3.84 -18.12
C VAL A 48 5.56 -3.61 -19.50
N ILE A 49 5.57 -2.36 -19.99
CA ILE A 49 6.15 -2.05 -21.31
C ILE A 49 7.66 -2.22 -21.34
N HIS A 50 8.35 -1.90 -20.24
CA HIS A 50 9.81 -1.88 -20.15
C HIS A 50 10.42 -3.12 -19.50
N ARG A 51 9.60 -4.06 -18.97
CA ARG A 51 10.11 -5.31 -18.41
C ARG A 51 10.99 -6.05 -19.40
N ASP A 52 12.06 -6.65 -18.92
CA ASP A 52 12.87 -7.61 -19.68
C ASP A 52 12.16 -8.96 -19.68
N TYR A 53 11.46 -9.29 -20.78
CA TYR A 53 10.76 -10.57 -20.94
C TYR A 53 11.69 -11.71 -21.39
N SER A 54 12.97 -11.42 -21.72
CA SER A 54 13.97 -12.45 -22.00
C SER A 54 14.52 -13.09 -20.71
N ASP A 55 14.42 -12.38 -19.60
CA ASP A 55 14.75 -12.91 -18.27
C ASP A 55 13.56 -13.75 -17.74
N GLN A 56 13.75 -15.09 -17.77
CA GLN A 56 12.72 -16.03 -17.31
C GLN A 56 12.44 -15.92 -15.80
N GLY A 57 13.44 -15.52 -15.00
CA GLY A 57 13.30 -15.23 -13.57
C GLY A 57 12.79 -13.82 -13.29
N GLY A 58 12.68 -12.98 -14.32
CA GLY A 58 12.28 -11.60 -14.18
C GLY A 58 10.81 -11.45 -13.73
N TYR A 59 10.55 -10.42 -12.95
CA TYR A 59 9.21 -10.13 -12.41
C TYR A 59 8.90 -8.64 -12.40
N ILE A 60 7.64 -8.32 -12.23
CA ILE A 60 7.16 -7.03 -11.78
C ILE A 60 6.61 -7.24 -10.37
N ALA A 61 7.08 -6.44 -9.42
CA ALA A 61 6.60 -6.49 -8.04
C ALA A 61 6.04 -5.13 -7.64
N ILE A 62 4.95 -5.16 -6.88
CA ILE A 62 4.35 -4.00 -6.24
C ILE A 62 4.35 -4.28 -4.74
N ALA A 63 5.00 -3.43 -3.97
CA ALA A 63 5.07 -3.53 -2.52
C ALA A 63 4.51 -2.25 -1.88
N VAL A 64 3.65 -2.43 -0.89
CA VAL A 64 3.08 -1.33 -0.08
C VAL A 64 3.65 -1.44 1.31
N PHE A 65 4.33 -0.39 1.75
CA PHE A 65 4.89 -0.21 3.08
C PHE A 65 4.11 0.89 3.82
N ASP A 66 4.38 1.06 5.08
CA ASP A 66 3.71 2.09 5.89
C ASP A 66 4.03 3.52 5.42
N ASP A 67 5.23 3.73 4.84
CA ASP A 67 5.76 5.03 4.44
C ASP A 67 5.92 5.21 2.92
N ARG A 68 5.73 4.15 2.12
CA ARG A 68 5.96 4.19 0.68
C ARG A 68 5.30 3.07 -0.10
N VAL A 69 5.19 3.28 -1.40
CA VAL A 69 4.87 2.23 -2.39
C VAL A 69 6.05 2.07 -3.32
N GLU A 70 6.45 0.84 -3.57
CA GLU A 70 7.49 0.51 -4.56
C GLU A 70 6.90 -0.31 -5.70
N VAL A 71 7.24 0.11 -6.93
CA VAL A 71 6.99 -0.68 -8.14
C VAL A 71 8.35 -1.04 -8.73
N ARG A 72 8.62 -2.34 -8.85
CA ARG A 72 9.87 -2.91 -9.35
C ARG A 72 9.63 -3.64 -10.65
N SER A 73 10.49 -3.43 -11.64
CA SER A 73 10.45 -4.13 -12.92
C SER A 73 11.85 -4.52 -13.35
N VAL A 74 12.05 -5.81 -13.60
CA VAL A 74 13.34 -6.33 -14.10
C VAL A 74 13.60 -5.83 -15.52
N GLY A 75 14.80 -5.34 -15.75
CA GLY A 75 15.29 -4.72 -16.97
C GLY A 75 15.97 -3.38 -16.69
N SER A 76 17.17 -3.18 -17.25
CA SER A 76 17.90 -1.91 -17.14
C SER A 76 17.18 -0.79 -17.88
N LEU A 77 17.45 0.44 -17.52
CA LEU A 77 17.04 1.61 -18.31
C LEU A 77 17.65 1.53 -19.73
N PRO A 78 16.97 2.06 -20.74
CA PRO A 78 17.53 2.16 -22.09
C PRO A 78 18.83 2.96 -22.11
N GLU A 79 19.73 2.62 -23.05
CA GLU A 79 20.97 3.33 -23.22
C GLU A 79 20.77 4.86 -23.37
N GLY A 80 21.55 5.65 -22.64
CA GLY A 80 21.44 7.10 -22.60
C GLY A 80 20.32 7.64 -21.69
N ILE A 81 19.56 6.77 -21.02
CA ILE A 81 18.58 7.17 -20.01
C ILE A 81 19.10 6.79 -18.63
N THR A 82 19.14 7.74 -17.72
CA THR A 82 19.48 7.53 -16.31
C THR A 82 18.27 7.79 -15.42
N ALA A 83 18.32 7.31 -14.18
CA ALA A 83 17.25 7.54 -13.22
C ALA A 83 16.98 9.04 -12.98
N GLU A 84 18.03 9.86 -12.99
CA GLU A 84 17.94 11.29 -12.77
C GLU A 84 17.22 11.99 -13.95
N ASN A 85 17.52 11.59 -15.19
CA ASN A 85 16.90 12.24 -16.35
C ASN A 85 15.49 11.74 -16.68
N LEU A 86 15.00 10.66 -16.00
CA LEU A 86 13.60 10.28 -16.06
C LEU A 86 12.65 11.37 -15.52
N SER A 87 13.15 12.24 -14.65
CA SER A 87 12.39 13.39 -14.13
C SER A 87 12.31 14.56 -15.12
N GLY A 88 13.07 14.51 -16.21
CA GLY A 88 13.13 15.52 -17.26
C GLY A 88 12.59 15.03 -18.62
N PRO A 89 12.66 15.87 -19.65
CA PRO A 89 12.33 15.46 -21.01
C PRO A 89 13.28 14.37 -21.50
N HIS A 90 12.76 13.24 -21.94
CA HIS A 90 13.54 12.14 -22.51
C HIS A 90 12.75 11.46 -23.63
N ALA A 91 13.47 10.81 -24.55
CA ALA A 91 12.85 10.06 -25.63
C ALA A 91 12.24 8.75 -25.09
N SER A 92 11.03 8.43 -25.51
CA SER A 92 10.43 7.12 -25.25
C SER A 92 11.11 6.06 -26.10
N ARG A 93 11.74 5.08 -25.43
CA ARG A 93 12.34 3.92 -26.07
C ARG A 93 11.80 2.65 -25.42
N PRO A 94 10.61 2.17 -25.82
CA PRO A 94 10.01 1.02 -25.20
C PRO A 94 10.86 -0.25 -25.48
N ARG A 95 11.19 -1.01 -24.43
CA ARG A 95 11.87 -2.31 -24.59
C ARG A 95 11.01 -3.29 -25.36
N ASN A 96 9.69 -3.22 -25.20
CA ASN A 96 8.72 -4.10 -25.86
C ASN A 96 7.78 -3.29 -26.77
N PRO A 97 8.22 -2.96 -28.02
CA PRO A 97 7.45 -2.08 -28.90
C PRO A 97 6.06 -2.63 -29.25
N LEU A 98 5.90 -3.94 -29.39
CA LEU A 98 4.61 -4.55 -29.68
C LEU A 98 3.63 -4.41 -28.49
N VAL A 99 4.13 -4.55 -27.27
CA VAL A 99 3.34 -4.33 -26.04
C VAL A 99 2.93 -2.88 -25.94
N ALA A 100 3.87 -1.96 -26.16
CA ALA A 100 3.59 -0.52 -26.18
C ALA A 100 2.54 -0.16 -27.25
N ALA A 101 2.66 -0.70 -28.46
CA ALA A 101 1.70 -0.47 -29.54
C ALA A 101 0.29 -1.01 -29.21
N ALA A 102 0.20 -2.16 -28.53
CA ALA A 102 -1.07 -2.70 -28.07
C ALA A 102 -1.76 -1.77 -27.06
N PHE A 103 -1.04 -1.28 -26.06
CA PHE A 103 -1.56 -0.31 -25.10
C PHE A 103 -1.91 1.04 -25.74
N HIS A 104 -1.13 1.48 -26.71
CA HIS A 104 -1.43 2.71 -27.46
C HIS A 104 -2.76 2.62 -28.23
N ARG A 105 -3.01 1.51 -28.93
CA ARG A 105 -4.26 1.28 -29.66
C ARG A 105 -5.50 1.31 -28.79
N THR A 106 -5.38 0.97 -27.52
CA THR A 106 -6.49 1.06 -26.55
C THR A 106 -6.63 2.42 -25.91
N GLY A 107 -5.80 3.39 -26.28
CA GLY A 107 -5.75 4.70 -25.60
C GLY A 107 -5.16 4.67 -24.19
N ALA A 108 -4.58 3.53 -23.80
CA ALA A 108 -4.01 3.38 -22.46
C ALA A 108 -2.70 4.15 -22.27
N VAL A 109 -1.95 4.37 -23.34
CA VAL A 109 -0.64 5.06 -23.33
C VAL A 109 -0.56 6.04 -24.50
N GLU A 110 0.11 7.17 -24.28
CA GLU A 110 0.44 8.13 -25.35
C GLU A 110 1.85 7.89 -25.90
N VAL A 111 2.05 8.21 -27.17
CA VAL A 111 3.30 7.91 -27.92
C VAL A 111 4.52 8.77 -27.50
N TRP A 112 4.34 9.87 -26.78
CA TRP A 112 5.31 10.97 -26.73
C TRP A 112 6.32 10.97 -25.58
N GLY A 113 6.59 9.89 -24.89
CA GLY A 113 7.65 9.83 -23.87
C GLY A 113 7.48 10.79 -22.67
N ARG A 114 6.27 11.22 -22.39
CA ARG A 114 5.95 12.14 -21.28
C ARG A 114 5.39 11.41 -20.04
N GLY A 115 5.42 10.09 -20.02
CA GLY A 115 4.79 9.30 -18.98
C GLY A 115 5.28 9.64 -17.58
N THR A 116 6.60 9.64 -17.37
CA THR A 116 7.21 9.96 -16.07
C THR A 116 6.97 11.41 -15.63
N ASN A 117 7.02 12.36 -16.54
CA ASN A 117 6.71 13.76 -16.25
C ASN A 117 5.25 13.95 -15.83
N ARG A 118 4.31 13.21 -16.44
CA ARG A 118 2.91 13.21 -16.03
C ARG A 118 2.71 12.62 -14.64
N VAL A 119 3.46 11.57 -14.32
CA VAL A 119 3.44 10.99 -12.97
C VAL A 119 3.84 12.05 -11.95
N ILE A 120 4.95 12.75 -12.18
CA ILE A 120 5.44 13.81 -11.30
C ILE A 120 4.41 14.93 -11.16
N GLU A 121 3.85 15.37 -12.29
CA GLU A 121 2.84 16.43 -12.31
C GLU A 121 1.53 16.00 -11.62
N ALA A 122 1.10 14.76 -11.84
CA ALA A 122 -0.07 14.20 -11.16
C ALA A 122 0.11 14.17 -9.65
N CYS A 123 1.29 13.77 -9.16
CA CYS A 123 1.63 13.80 -7.74
C CYS A 123 1.60 15.22 -7.19
N ARG A 124 2.20 16.17 -7.88
CA ARG A 124 2.20 17.59 -7.46
C ARG A 124 0.79 18.17 -7.38
N ARG A 125 -0.04 17.94 -8.41
CA ARG A 125 -1.45 18.39 -8.41
C ARG A 125 -2.28 17.71 -7.32
N TYR A 126 -1.92 16.49 -6.97
CA TYR A 126 -2.58 15.73 -5.91
C TYR A 126 -2.12 16.13 -4.49
N GLY A 127 -1.11 16.99 -4.39
CA GLY A 127 -0.55 17.44 -3.11
C GLY A 127 0.31 16.37 -2.41
N VAL A 128 0.93 15.45 -3.17
CA VAL A 128 1.85 14.44 -2.65
C VAL A 128 3.23 14.60 -3.27
N ALA A 129 4.25 14.10 -2.59
CA ALA A 129 5.61 14.11 -3.10
C ALA A 129 5.73 13.30 -4.40
N PRO A 130 6.53 13.75 -5.39
CA PRO A 130 6.78 13.00 -6.60
C PRO A 130 7.56 11.71 -6.30
N PRO A 131 7.44 10.67 -7.15
CA PRO A 131 8.19 9.45 -6.98
C PRO A 131 9.69 9.66 -7.25
N GLN A 132 10.49 8.77 -6.66
CA GLN A 132 11.90 8.63 -6.93
C GLN A 132 12.11 7.45 -7.87
N PHE A 133 13.03 7.61 -8.82
CA PHE A 133 13.42 6.57 -9.76
C PHE A 133 14.84 6.10 -9.42
N ARG A 134 15.07 4.79 -9.42
CA ARG A 134 16.39 4.19 -9.22
C ARG A 134 16.55 2.98 -10.12
N GLU A 135 17.78 2.68 -10.48
CA GLU A 135 18.17 1.42 -11.10
C GLU A 135 19.08 0.65 -10.14
N GLU A 136 18.69 -0.54 -9.78
CA GLU A 136 19.41 -1.41 -8.85
C GLU A 136 19.53 -2.81 -9.47
N GLN A 137 20.73 -3.31 -9.72
CA GLN A 137 20.97 -4.69 -10.21
C GLN A 137 20.07 -5.07 -11.40
N ARG A 138 20.04 -4.22 -12.44
CA ARG A 138 19.18 -4.40 -13.62
C ARG A 138 17.68 -4.42 -13.31
N THR A 139 17.26 -3.76 -12.27
CA THR A 139 15.85 -3.59 -11.89
C THR A 139 15.56 -2.10 -11.76
N VAL A 140 14.56 -1.63 -12.46
CA VAL A 140 14.04 -0.27 -12.28
C VAL A 140 13.10 -0.28 -11.09
N VAL A 141 13.35 0.60 -10.13
CA VAL A 141 12.57 0.79 -8.91
C VAL A 141 11.97 2.19 -8.89
N VAL A 142 10.66 2.26 -8.79
CA VAL A 142 9.93 3.52 -8.62
C VAL A 142 9.32 3.54 -7.22
N THR A 143 9.71 4.54 -6.43
CA THR A 143 9.29 4.68 -5.04
C THR A 143 8.43 5.92 -4.87
N PHE A 144 7.17 5.74 -4.49
CA PHE A 144 6.27 6.80 -4.10
C PHE A 144 6.29 6.96 -2.58
N PRO A 145 6.71 8.10 -2.03
CA PRO A 145 6.53 8.37 -0.62
C PRO A 145 5.03 8.46 -0.28
N VAL A 146 4.61 7.78 0.78
CA VAL A 146 3.25 7.87 1.32
C VAL A 146 3.35 8.55 2.68
N VAL A 147 2.91 9.79 2.76
CA VAL A 147 2.70 10.42 4.05
C VAL A 147 1.31 9.98 4.51
N VAL A 148 1.27 8.96 5.34
CA VAL A 148 0.08 8.71 6.14
C VAL A 148 0.02 9.87 7.10
N SER A 149 -0.71 10.93 6.76
CA SER A 149 -1.13 11.89 7.77
C SER A 149 -1.84 11.03 8.81
N ALA A 150 -1.22 10.90 9.98
CA ALA A 150 -1.86 10.34 11.14
C ALA A 150 -2.99 11.30 11.51
N THR A 151 -4.09 11.27 10.76
CA THR A 151 -5.36 11.40 11.40
C THR A 151 -5.35 10.25 12.38
N PRO A 152 -5.49 10.48 13.68
CA PRO A 152 -5.71 9.37 14.58
C PRO A 152 -6.89 8.64 13.95
N GLN A 153 -6.66 7.54 13.23
CA GLN A 153 -7.66 6.53 13.17
C GLN A 153 -7.89 6.24 14.63
N VAL A 154 -8.98 6.78 15.13
CA VAL A 154 -9.71 6.12 16.18
C VAL A 154 -10.17 4.83 15.49
N THR A 155 -9.22 3.91 15.28
CA THR A 155 -9.53 2.52 15.43
C THR A 155 -10.26 2.55 16.74
N PRO A 156 -11.52 2.14 16.84
CA PRO A 156 -11.97 1.68 18.11
C PRO A 156 -10.95 0.57 18.40
N GLN A 157 -9.89 0.89 19.13
CA GLN A 157 -9.32 -0.09 19.98
C GLN A 157 -10.53 -0.52 20.79
N VAL A 158 -11.15 -1.61 20.32
CA VAL A 158 -11.70 -2.54 21.24
C VAL A 158 -10.47 -3.04 21.98
N THR A 159 -9.94 -2.16 22.83
CA THR A 159 -9.30 -2.60 24.03
C THR A 159 -10.43 -3.39 24.65
N PRO A 160 -10.34 -4.73 24.71
CA PRO A 160 -11.24 -5.46 25.57
C PRO A 160 -11.08 -4.66 26.87
N GLN A 161 -12.14 -4.00 27.32
CA GLN A 161 -12.08 -3.33 28.62
C GLN A 161 -11.76 -4.46 29.55
N VAL A 162 -10.47 -4.52 29.93
CA VAL A 162 -10.01 -5.53 30.88
C VAL A 162 -10.75 -5.17 32.12
N THR A 163 -11.88 -5.84 32.32
CA THR A 163 -12.75 -5.56 33.48
C THR A 163 -11.90 -5.74 34.73
N PRO A 164 -12.17 -5.01 35.80
CA PRO A 164 -11.45 -5.19 37.07
C PRO A 164 -11.35 -6.66 37.48
N GLN A 165 -12.33 -7.46 37.12
CA GLN A 165 -12.37 -8.91 37.34
C GLN A 165 -11.27 -9.65 36.54
N VAL A 166 -11.06 -9.33 35.27
CA VAL A 166 -9.99 -9.91 34.43
C VAL A 166 -8.62 -9.55 34.98
N VAL A 167 -8.43 -8.31 35.42
CA VAL A 167 -7.17 -7.89 36.06
C VAL A 167 -6.92 -8.67 37.35
N ALA A 168 -7.96 -8.87 38.16
CA ALA A 168 -7.85 -9.63 39.39
C ALA A 168 -7.50 -11.12 39.15
N ILE A 169 -8.10 -11.75 38.13
CA ILE A 169 -7.80 -13.10 37.68
C ILE A 169 -6.35 -13.23 37.24
N LEU A 170 -5.88 -12.30 36.36
CA LEU A 170 -4.51 -12.31 35.86
C LEU A 170 -3.48 -12.11 36.96
N ARG A 171 -3.74 -11.22 37.93
CA ARG A 171 -2.89 -11.04 39.11
C ARG A 171 -2.84 -12.31 39.98
N ALA A 172 -3.97 -12.93 40.23
CA ALA A 172 -4.01 -14.20 41.00
C ALA A 172 -3.25 -15.32 40.28
N ALA A 173 -3.42 -15.44 38.96
CA ALA A 173 -2.74 -16.44 38.15
C ALA A 173 -1.22 -16.22 38.06
N SER A 174 -0.73 -14.97 38.10
CA SER A 174 0.71 -14.66 38.06
C SER A 174 1.48 -15.07 39.31
N HIS A 175 0.81 -15.39 40.41
CA HIS A 175 1.42 -15.82 41.66
C HIS A 175 1.54 -17.34 41.79
N GLY A 176 1.29 -18.09 40.74
CA GLY A 176 1.42 -19.55 40.67
C GLY A 176 0.17 -20.25 40.14
N ALA A 177 0.23 -21.60 40.09
CA ALA A 177 -0.92 -22.40 39.65
C ALA A 177 -2.07 -22.26 40.68
N GLN A 178 -3.13 -21.61 40.26
CA GLN A 178 -4.29 -21.33 41.09
C GLN A 178 -5.42 -22.27 40.72
N ARG A 179 -6.14 -22.74 41.74
CA ARG A 179 -7.37 -23.51 41.53
C ARG A 179 -8.48 -22.59 41.03
N ARG A 180 -9.42 -23.14 40.31
CA ARG A 180 -10.55 -22.40 39.75
C ARG A 180 -11.31 -21.57 40.78
N GLU A 181 -11.51 -22.18 41.98
CA GLU A 181 -12.21 -21.52 43.09
C GLU A 181 -11.47 -20.28 43.60
N GLU A 182 -10.13 -20.31 43.62
CA GLU A 182 -9.27 -19.21 44.04
C GLU A 182 -9.32 -18.04 43.01
N LEU A 183 -9.32 -18.37 41.72
CA LEU A 183 -9.46 -17.34 40.66
C LEU A 183 -10.85 -16.71 40.66
N GLN A 184 -11.90 -17.52 40.91
CA GLN A 184 -13.27 -17.04 41.04
C GLN A 184 -13.44 -16.12 42.24
N GLN A 185 -12.82 -16.45 43.35
CA GLN A 185 -12.83 -15.63 44.56
C GLN A 185 -12.07 -14.33 44.36
N ALA A 186 -10.91 -14.38 43.71
CA ALA A 186 -10.11 -13.18 43.35
C ALA A 186 -10.89 -12.24 42.43
N ALA A 187 -11.69 -12.76 41.51
CA ALA A 187 -12.55 -11.97 40.64
C ALA A 187 -13.81 -11.40 41.33
N GLY A 188 -14.11 -11.83 42.55
CA GLY A 188 -15.32 -11.43 43.30
C GLY A 188 -16.62 -11.93 42.68
N ILE A 189 -16.59 -13.00 41.87
CA ILE A 189 -17.77 -13.53 41.16
C ILE A 189 -18.36 -14.65 41.94
N LYS A 190 -19.63 -14.52 42.34
CA LYS A 190 -20.34 -15.53 43.12
C LYS A 190 -20.91 -16.67 42.29
N ASP A 191 -21.32 -16.37 41.04
CA ASP A 191 -21.91 -17.37 40.14
C ASP A 191 -20.81 -18.20 39.46
N ARG A 192 -20.84 -19.51 39.72
CA ARG A 192 -19.84 -20.48 39.25
C ARG A 192 -19.94 -20.78 37.76
N GLU A 193 -21.14 -20.76 37.24
CA GLU A 193 -21.39 -21.04 35.82
C GLU A 193 -21.09 -19.84 34.95
N HIS A 194 -21.48 -18.67 35.40
CA HIS A 194 -21.11 -17.42 34.78
C HIS A 194 -19.57 -17.20 34.75
N PHE A 195 -18.89 -17.54 35.84
CA PHE A 195 -17.42 -17.45 35.86
C PHE A 195 -16.77 -18.39 34.82
N ARG A 196 -17.28 -19.60 34.65
CA ARG A 196 -16.78 -20.59 33.70
C ARG A 196 -16.95 -20.08 32.25
N THR A 197 -18.19 -19.71 31.90
CA THR A 197 -18.54 -19.37 30.51
C THR A 197 -18.00 -17.99 30.04
N ALA A 198 -17.90 -17.03 30.95
CA ALA A 198 -17.45 -15.67 30.61
C ALA A 198 -15.94 -15.48 30.71
N TYR A 199 -15.20 -16.26 31.48
CA TYR A 199 -13.78 -16.00 31.76
C TYR A 199 -12.85 -17.21 31.54
N LEU A 200 -13.32 -18.42 31.44
CA LEU A 200 -12.49 -19.64 31.27
C LEU A 200 -12.74 -20.36 29.92
N GLU A 201 -13.94 -20.25 29.37
CA GLU A 201 -14.35 -20.88 28.11
C GLU A 201 -14.95 -19.79 27.22
N PRO A 202 -14.11 -18.99 26.50
CA PRO A 202 -14.58 -17.93 25.59
C PRO A 202 -15.20 -18.49 24.30
#